data_4a09192c0f8dd2258a357912835cd9eb
#
_entry.id   4a09192c0f8dd2258a357912835cd9eb
#
_cell.length_a   1.000
_cell.length_b   1.000
_cell.length_c   1.000
_cell.angle_alpha   90.00
_cell.angle_beta   90.00
_cell.angle_gamma   90.00
#
_symmetry.space_group_name_H-M   'P 1'
#
loop_
_entity.id
_entity.type
_entity.pdbx_description
1 polymer ?
#
loop_
_entity_poly.entity_id
_entity_poly.type
_entity_poly.pdbx_seq_one_letter_code
_entity_poly.pdbx_strand_id
1 'polypeptide(L)'
;MTALQALLGFTAWTLALIGLVFGYRGLAYLKGTPITHWPRGVRHADDPALLHRIEDAHANCLENLPLFAALVLVAAAMAKLPAINALAAYVLYCRIGQSLAHLWGTGSMLVHVRATLWAGRLSQLAIGSEAELSAQVPVFGWSADPCLQLP
;
A
#
# COMPACT_ATOMS: atom_id res chain seq x y z
N MET A 1 8.87 -10.35 9.94
CA MET A 1 8.81 -8.89 9.75
C MET A 1 7.58 -8.39 10.48
N THR A 2 7.69 -7.34 11.28
CA THR A 2 6.53 -6.73 11.96
C THR A 2 5.77 -5.79 11.03
N ALA A 3 4.50 -5.50 11.34
CA ALA A 3 3.69 -4.57 10.54
C ALA A 3 4.29 -3.16 10.50
N LEU A 4 4.92 -2.71 11.60
CA LEU A 4 5.64 -1.43 11.62
C LEU A 4 6.87 -1.44 10.72
N GLN A 5 7.63 -2.54 10.68
CA GLN A 5 8.75 -2.67 9.73
C GLN A 5 8.26 -2.67 8.29
N ALA A 6 7.11 -3.29 8.01
CA ALA A 6 6.50 -3.25 6.68
C ALA A 6 6.07 -1.83 6.29
N LEU A 7 5.49 -1.06 7.21
CA LEU A 7 5.13 0.34 6.99
C LEU A 7 6.37 1.19 6.71
N LEU A 8 7.41 1.06 7.52
CA LEU A 8 8.68 1.75 7.30
C LEU A 8 9.31 1.38 5.95
N GLY A 9 9.29 0.09 5.59
CA GLY A 9 9.77 -0.39 4.28
C GLY A 9 8.97 0.21 3.13
N PHE A 10 7.64 0.30 3.25
CA PHE A 10 6.81 0.91 2.21
C PHE A 10 7.09 2.42 2.09
N THR A 11 7.24 3.12 3.20
CA THR A 11 7.62 4.54 3.21
C THR A 11 8.98 4.75 2.56
N ALA A 12 9.99 3.95 2.93
CA ALA A 12 11.32 4.01 2.35
C ALA A 12 11.32 3.74 0.84
N TRP A 13 10.53 2.76 0.39
CA TRP A 13 10.35 2.47 -1.04
C TRP A 13 9.74 3.66 -1.78
N THR A 14 8.70 4.27 -1.23
CA THR A 14 8.04 5.46 -1.80
C THR A 14 9.03 6.64 -1.89
N LEU A 15 9.85 6.85 -0.86
CA LEU A 15 10.91 7.87 -0.87
C LEU A 15 12.01 7.55 -1.89
N ALA A 16 12.36 6.29 -2.09
CA ALA A 16 13.33 5.90 -3.11
C ALA A 16 12.83 6.24 -4.53
N LEU A 17 11.55 6.00 -4.83
CA LEU A 17 10.97 6.33 -6.13
C LEU A 17 11.01 7.84 -6.40
N ILE A 18 10.61 8.68 -5.44
CA ILE A 18 10.70 10.14 -5.63
C ILE A 18 12.15 10.62 -5.68
N GLY A 19 13.05 9.98 -4.93
CA GLY A 19 14.48 10.23 -4.99
C GLY A 19 15.06 10.00 -6.40
N LEU A 20 14.61 8.97 -7.10
CA LEU A 20 15.00 8.72 -8.50
C LEU A 20 14.51 9.84 -9.44
N VAL A 21 13.28 10.34 -9.25
CA VAL A 21 12.75 11.47 -10.02
C VAL A 21 13.58 12.73 -9.79
N PHE A 22 13.87 13.06 -8.53
CA PHE A 22 14.71 14.22 -8.21
C PHE A 22 16.14 14.05 -8.70
N GLY A 23 16.70 12.85 -8.61
CA GLY A 23 18.03 12.54 -9.14
C GLY A 23 18.11 12.80 -10.65
N TYR A 24 17.14 12.32 -11.41
CA TYR A 24 17.07 12.58 -12.86
C TYR A 24 16.95 14.08 -13.15
N ARG A 25 16.00 14.78 -12.51
CA ARG A 25 15.77 16.20 -12.72
C ARG A 25 16.99 17.04 -12.33
N GLY A 26 17.67 16.67 -11.23
CA GLY A 26 18.92 17.30 -10.80
C GLY A 26 20.04 17.14 -11.83
N LEU A 27 20.23 15.95 -12.38
CA LEU A 27 21.21 15.70 -13.43
C LEU A 27 20.87 16.46 -14.73
N ALA A 28 19.61 16.54 -15.12
CA ALA A 28 19.16 17.30 -16.28
C ALA A 28 19.39 18.81 -16.06
N TYR A 29 19.12 19.31 -14.86
CA TYR A 29 19.42 20.71 -14.50
C TYR A 29 20.91 21.03 -14.62
N LEU A 30 21.78 20.15 -14.16
CA LEU A 30 23.23 20.31 -14.30
C LEU A 30 23.69 20.29 -15.77
N LYS A 31 22.92 19.68 -16.66
CA LYS A 31 23.14 19.68 -18.13
C LYS A 31 22.53 20.88 -18.83
N GLY A 32 21.92 21.83 -18.11
CA GLY A 32 21.39 23.08 -18.64
C GLY A 32 19.87 23.09 -18.87
N THR A 33 19.13 22.05 -18.47
CA THR A 33 17.67 22.08 -18.53
C THR A 33 17.15 23.01 -17.43
N PRO A 34 16.34 24.04 -17.75
CA PRO A 34 15.85 24.97 -16.73
C PRO A 34 14.92 24.25 -15.75
N ILE A 35 14.93 24.64 -14.48
CA ILE A 35 14.08 24.05 -13.43
C ILE A 35 12.59 24.22 -13.73
N THR A 36 12.22 25.24 -14.52
CA THR A 36 10.86 25.52 -14.99
C THR A 36 10.38 24.55 -16.06
N HIS A 37 11.24 23.65 -16.54
CA HIS A 37 10.89 22.61 -17.50
C HIS A 37 9.84 21.64 -16.93
N TRP A 38 9.80 21.42 -15.60
CA TRP A 38 8.86 20.47 -14.96
C TRP A 38 7.81 21.19 -14.10
N PRO A 39 6.88 21.95 -14.68
CA PRO A 39 5.78 22.52 -13.93
C PRO A 39 4.84 21.40 -13.42
N ARG A 40 4.15 21.65 -12.31
CA ARG A 40 3.25 20.67 -11.71
C ARG A 40 2.13 20.29 -12.71
N GLY A 41 1.92 19.00 -12.91
CA GLY A 41 0.83 18.46 -13.74
C GLY A 41 1.10 18.45 -15.25
N VAL A 42 2.27 18.90 -15.71
CA VAL A 42 2.67 18.85 -17.12
C VAL A 42 3.72 17.77 -17.32
N ARG A 43 3.50 16.92 -18.32
CA ARG A 43 4.45 15.90 -18.77
C ARG A 43 4.97 16.31 -20.15
N HIS A 44 6.27 16.43 -20.28
CA HIS A 44 6.89 16.75 -21.56
C HIS A 44 7.16 15.46 -22.36
N ALA A 45 6.87 15.50 -23.66
CA ALA A 45 7.10 14.37 -24.57
C ALA A 45 8.60 14.06 -24.74
N ASP A 46 9.46 15.05 -24.49
CA ASP A 46 10.92 14.93 -24.58
C ASP A 46 11.54 14.22 -23.36
N ASP A 47 10.79 14.09 -22.28
CA ASP A 47 11.25 13.37 -21.10
C ASP A 47 11.25 11.85 -21.35
N PRO A 48 12.22 11.11 -20.80
CA PRO A 48 12.28 9.65 -20.95
C PRO A 48 11.03 8.96 -20.43
N ALA A 49 10.52 8.01 -21.18
CA ALA A 49 9.37 7.20 -20.77
C ALA A 49 9.57 6.52 -19.40
N LEU A 50 10.82 6.23 -19.03
CA LEU A 50 11.16 5.67 -17.73
C LEU A 50 10.86 6.67 -16.60
N LEU A 51 11.12 7.98 -16.79
CA LEU A 51 10.80 9.01 -15.80
C LEU A 51 9.29 9.02 -15.50
N HIS A 52 8.47 9.04 -16.54
CA HIS A 52 7.00 8.99 -16.37
C HIS A 52 6.53 7.73 -15.65
N ARG A 53 7.15 6.57 -15.93
CA ARG A 53 6.84 5.32 -15.23
C ARG A 53 7.20 5.37 -13.75
N ILE A 54 8.32 5.99 -13.40
CA ILE A 54 8.73 6.18 -12.00
C ILE A 54 7.74 7.11 -11.28
N GLU A 55 7.34 8.22 -11.93
CA GLU A 55 6.33 9.15 -11.40
C GLU A 55 4.99 8.46 -11.16
N ASP A 56 4.52 7.64 -12.10
CA ASP A 56 3.29 6.86 -11.97
C ASP A 56 3.39 5.82 -10.85
N ALA A 57 4.52 5.12 -10.72
CA ALA A 57 4.76 4.18 -9.65
C ALA A 57 4.77 4.88 -8.28
N HIS A 58 5.39 6.06 -8.19
CA HIS A 58 5.40 6.87 -6.98
C HIS A 58 4.00 7.37 -6.60
N ALA A 59 3.23 7.90 -7.57
CA ALA A 59 1.85 8.35 -7.35
C ALA A 59 0.97 7.21 -6.80
N ASN A 60 1.06 6.03 -7.40
CA ASN A 60 0.35 4.83 -6.94
C ASN A 60 0.77 4.40 -5.51
N CYS A 61 2.03 4.58 -5.14
CA CYS A 61 2.48 4.34 -3.77
C CYS A 61 1.87 5.36 -2.80
N LEU A 62 1.86 6.66 -3.16
CA LEU A 62 1.30 7.73 -2.34
C LEU A 62 -0.20 7.56 -2.09
N GLU A 63 -0.98 7.12 -3.06
CA GLU A 63 -2.42 6.87 -2.90
C GLU A 63 -2.73 5.78 -1.86
N ASN A 64 -1.85 4.80 -1.72
CA ASN A 64 -2.09 3.63 -0.87
C ASN A 64 -1.36 3.69 0.48
N LEU A 65 -0.28 4.48 0.57
CA LEU A 65 0.50 4.60 1.80
C LEU A 65 -0.32 5.13 2.99
N PRO A 66 -1.17 6.18 2.84
CA PRO A 66 -1.99 6.68 3.95
C PRO A 66 -2.98 5.63 4.47
N LEU A 67 -3.63 4.88 3.58
CA LEU A 67 -4.57 3.82 3.96
C LEU A 67 -3.87 2.70 4.71
N PHE A 68 -2.71 2.27 4.21
CA PHE A 68 -1.91 1.25 4.88
C PHE A 68 -1.37 1.73 6.23
N ALA A 69 -0.91 2.97 6.31
CA ALA A 69 -0.45 3.57 7.56
C ALA A 69 -1.59 3.64 8.59
N ALA A 70 -2.78 4.07 8.19
CA ALA A 70 -3.95 4.13 9.07
C ALA A 70 -4.28 2.75 9.65
N LEU A 71 -4.31 1.69 8.83
CA LEU A 71 -4.57 0.32 9.28
C LEU A 71 -3.52 -0.16 10.28
N VAL A 72 -2.24 0.05 10.00
CA VAL A 72 -1.15 -0.37 10.90
C VAL A 72 -1.20 0.40 12.22
N LEU A 73 -1.47 1.71 12.19
CA LEU A 73 -1.55 2.54 13.39
C LEU A 73 -2.77 2.19 14.25
N VAL A 74 -3.92 1.91 13.64
CA VAL A 74 -5.11 1.45 14.37
C VAL A 74 -4.84 0.10 15.03
N ALA A 75 -4.23 -0.85 14.32
CA ALA A 75 -3.87 -2.15 14.89
C ALA A 75 -2.84 -2.00 16.03
N ALA A 76 -1.93 -1.02 15.93
CA ALA A 76 -0.99 -0.70 16.99
C ALA A 76 -1.71 -0.15 18.24
N ALA A 77 -2.65 0.78 18.06
CA ALA A 77 -3.45 1.35 19.14
C ALA A 77 -4.32 0.30 19.84
N MET A 78 -4.79 -0.70 19.09
CA MET A 78 -5.56 -1.83 19.64
C MET A 78 -4.70 -2.97 20.21
N ALA A 79 -3.37 -2.83 20.24
CA ALA A 79 -2.40 -3.88 20.62
C ALA A 79 -2.52 -5.19 19.80
N LYS A 80 -3.02 -5.10 18.55
CA LYS A 80 -3.27 -6.25 17.65
C LYS A 80 -2.25 -6.38 16.51
N LEU A 81 -1.10 -5.74 16.61
CA LEU A 81 -0.03 -5.82 15.57
C LEU A 81 0.33 -7.26 15.17
N PRO A 82 0.44 -8.24 16.09
CA PRO A 82 0.80 -9.60 15.70
C PRO A 82 -0.17 -10.22 14.69
N ALA A 83 -1.46 -9.93 14.80
CA ALA A 83 -2.50 -10.47 13.92
C ALA A 83 -2.33 -10.01 12.45
N ILE A 84 -1.80 -8.80 12.23
CA ILE A 84 -1.65 -8.23 10.88
C ILE A 84 -0.23 -8.33 10.31
N ASN A 85 0.73 -8.90 11.02
CA ASN A 85 2.14 -8.93 10.60
C ASN A 85 2.33 -9.60 9.23
N ALA A 86 1.69 -10.75 8.99
CA ALA A 86 1.80 -11.47 7.72
C ALA A 86 1.17 -10.68 6.57
N LEU A 87 0.00 -10.09 6.82
CA LEU A 87 -0.70 -9.25 5.84
C LEU A 87 0.11 -8.01 5.50
N ALA A 88 0.70 -7.35 6.49
CA ALA A 88 1.51 -6.16 6.27
C ALA A 88 2.76 -6.45 5.43
N ALA A 89 3.42 -7.59 5.68
CA ALA A 89 4.54 -8.07 4.89
C ALA A 89 4.12 -8.30 3.42
N TYR A 90 3.00 -9.00 3.22
CA TYR A 90 2.45 -9.24 1.90
C TYR A 90 2.15 -7.94 1.13
N VAL A 91 1.52 -6.98 1.80
CA VAL A 91 1.24 -5.65 1.20
C VAL A 91 2.52 -4.97 0.72
N LEU A 92 3.58 -4.97 1.52
CA LEU A 92 4.87 -4.38 1.13
C LEU A 92 5.45 -5.05 -0.13
N TYR A 93 5.54 -6.39 -0.14
CA TYR A 93 6.11 -7.11 -1.27
C TYR A 93 5.28 -6.93 -2.56
N CYS A 94 3.95 -6.94 -2.44
CA CYS A 94 3.07 -6.64 -3.57
C CYS A 94 3.30 -5.23 -4.12
N ARG A 95 3.55 -4.26 -3.26
CA ARG A 95 3.82 -2.87 -3.70
C ARG A 95 5.14 -2.72 -4.41
N ILE A 96 6.19 -3.34 -3.89
CA ILE A 96 7.49 -3.36 -4.57
C ILE A 96 7.35 -4.04 -5.93
N GLY A 97 6.75 -5.24 -5.97
CA GLY A 97 6.54 -5.98 -7.23
C GLY A 97 5.71 -5.20 -8.24
N GLN A 98 4.63 -4.55 -7.81
CA GLN A 98 3.79 -3.71 -8.66
C GLN A 98 4.56 -2.50 -9.21
N SER A 99 5.38 -1.84 -8.38
CA SER A 99 6.21 -0.72 -8.81
C SER A 99 7.27 -1.16 -9.82
N LEU A 100 7.94 -2.29 -9.59
CA LEU A 100 8.91 -2.85 -10.53
C LEU A 100 8.26 -3.23 -11.86
N ALA A 101 7.07 -3.83 -11.84
CA ALA A 101 6.31 -4.11 -13.06
C ALA A 101 5.97 -2.83 -13.84
N HIS A 102 5.67 -1.73 -13.14
CA HIS A 102 5.47 -0.42 -13.76
C HIS A 102 6.73 0.11 -14.45
N LEU A 103 7.87 -0.04 -13.82
CA LEU A 103 9.15 0.42 -14.38
C LEU A 103 9.52 -0.38 -15.63
N TRP A 104 9.22 -1.69 -15.65
CA TRP A 104 9.57 -2.57 -16.78
C TRP A 104 8.75 -2.28 -18.04
N GLY A 105 7.49 -1.86 -17.91
CA GLY A 105 6.66 -1.49 -19.06
C GLY A 105 5.16 -1.46 -18.77
N THR A 106 4.41 -1.00 -19.77
CA THR A 106 2.95 -0.88 -19.73
C THR A 106 2.25 -1.91 -20.63
N GLY A 107 2.89 -3.07 -20.85
CA GLY A 107 2.30 -4.16 -21.63
C GLY A 107 0.99 -4.65 -21.01
N SER A 108 0.04 -5.06 -21.86
CA SER A 108 -1.29 -5.58 -21.48
C SER A 108 -1.21 -6.63 -20.35
N MET A 109 -0.25 -7.54 -20.41
CA MET A 109 -0.03 -8.60 -19.40
C MET A 109 0.33 -8.01 -18.02
N LEU A 110 1.16 -6.96 -17.98
CA LEU A 110 1.56 -6.29 -16.73
C LEU A 110 0.40 -5.52 -16.08
N VAL A 111 -0.54 -5.01 -16.89
CA VAL A 111 -1.78 -4.39 -16.36
C VAL A 111 -2.65 -5.44 -15.66
N HIS A 112 -2.77 -6.65 -16.22
CA HIS A 112 -3.54 -7.73 -15.58
C HIS A 112 -2.87 -8.22 -14.28
N VAL A 113 -1.54 -8.39 -14.27
CA VAL A 113 -0.79 -8.73 -13.04
C VAL A 113 -1.01 -7.67 -11.95
N ARG A 114 -1.01 -6.40 -12.31
CA ARG A 114 -1.31 -5.31 -11.36
C ARG A 114 -2.72 -5.38 -10.81
N ALA A 115 -3.71 -5.61 -11.68
CA ALA A 115 -5.12 -5.73 -11.28
C ALA A 115 -5.36 -6.94 -10.37
N THR A 116 -4.74 -8.10 -10.65
CA THR A 116 -4.85 -9.29 -9.82
C THR A 116 -4.18 -9.14 -8.46
N LEU A 117 -3.00 -8.50 -8.40
CA LEU A 117 -2.33 -8.19 -7.13
C LEU A 117 -3.15 -7.20 -6.28
N TRP A 118 -3.86 -6.27 -6.91
CA TRP A 118 -4.75 -5.33 -6.23
C TRP A 118 -6.02 -6.02 -5.72
N ALA A 119 -6.67 -6.85 -6.54
CA ALA A 119 -7.85 -7.61 -6.17
C ALA A 119 -7.58 -8.62 -5.04
N GLY A 120 -6.43 -9.33 -5.10
CA GLY A 120 -6.00 -10.24 -4.05
C GLY A 120 -5.81 -9.54 -2.70
N ARG A 121 -5.41 -8.26 -2.71
CA ARG A 121 -5.27 -7.45 -1.51
C ARG A 121 -6.61 -7.08 -0.88
N LEU A 122 -7.61 -6.73 -1.70
CA LEU A 122 -8.95 -6.43 -1.22
C LEU A 122 -9.60 -7.65 -0.58
N SER A 123 -9.46 -8.84 -1.19
CA SER A 123 -9.98 -10.07 -0.62
C SER A 123 -9.34 -10.43 0.72
N GLN A 124 -8.01 -10.23 0.87
CA GLN A 124 -7.31 -10.48 2.14
C GLN A 124 -7.75 -9.51 3.25
N LEU A 125 -7.98 -8.25 2.92
CA LEU A 125 -8.49 -7.25 3.86
C LEU A 125 -9.92 -7.59 4.30
N ALA A 126 -10.80 -8.03 3.39
CA ALA A 126 -12.16 -8.44 3.68
C ALA A 126 -12.18 -9.67 4.60
N ILE A 127 -11.43 -10.72 4.28
CA ILE A 127 -11.35 -11.95 5.07
C ILE A 127 -10.77 -11.67 6.47
N GLY A 128 -9.73 -10.83 6.56
CA GLY A 128 -9.12 -10.44 7.83
C GLY A 128 -10.11 -9.69 8.75
N SER A 129 -10.93 -8.80 8.18
CA SER A 129 -11.94 -8.05 8.93
C SER A 129 -13.08 -8.94 9.45
N GLU A 130 -13.53 -9.91 8.66
CA GLU A 130 -14.60 -10.84 9.10
C GLU A 130 -14.11 -11.79 10.20
N ALA A 131 -12.89 -12.30 10.10
CA ALA A 131 -12.30 -13.14 11.13
C ALA A 131 -12.12 -12.40 12.48
N GLU A 132 -11.77 -11.12 12.45
CA GLU A 132 -11.67 -10.30 13.66
C GLU A 132 -13.05 -9.94 14.24
N LEU A 133 -14.04 -9.64 13.38
CA LEU A 133 -15.40 -9.34 13.82
C LEU A 133 -16.06 -10.57 14.49
N SER A 134 -15.88 -11.75 13.91
CA SER A 134 -16.41 -13.00 14.48
C SER A 134 -15.76 -13.38 15.80
N ALA A 135 -14.48 -13.02 16.00
CA ALA A 135 -13.76 -13.26 17.24
C ALA A 135 -14.12 -12.24 18.34
N GLN A 136 -14.72 -11.11 18.01
CA GLN A 136 -15.09 -10.03 18.95
C GLN A 136 -16.55 -10.04 19.37
N VAL A 137 -17.44 -10.76 18.63
CA VAL A 137 -18.81 -10.95 19.06
C VAL A 137 -18.77 -12.04 20.16
N PRO A 138 -18.87 -11.70 21.47
CA PRO A 138 -19.13 -12.71 22.46
C PRO A 138 -20.47 -13.33 22.02
N VAL A 139 -20.45 -14.63 21.76
CA VAL A 139 -21.68 -15.38 21.67
C VAL A 139 -22.37 -15.10 23.01
N PHE A 140 -23.36 -14.20 22.97
CA PHE A 140 -24.26 -13.97 24.08
C PHE A 140 -24.98 -15.31 24.25
N GLY A 141 -24.35 -16.18 25.02
CA GLY A 141 -24.94 -17.43 25.45
C GLY A 141 -26.17 -17.04 26.23
N TRP A 142 -27.31 -17.13 25.58
CA TRP A 142 -28.59 -17.21 26.27
C TRP A 142 -28.51 -18.52 27.09
N SER A 143 -27.93 -18.45 28.29
CA SER A 143 -28.21 -19.47 29.32
C SER A 143 -29.67 -19.26 29.68
N ALA A 144 -30.52 -20.15 29.19
CA ALA A 144 -31.85 -20.35 29.76
C ALA A 144 -31.63 -20.86 31.18
N ASP A 145 -31.55 -19.94 32.12
CA ASP A 145 -31.57 -20.27 33.53
C ASP A 145 -32.94 -20.83 33.88
N PRO A 146 -33.08 -22.11 34.28
CA PRO A 146 -34.35 -22.73 34.59
C PRO A 146 -34.90 -22.35 35.98
N CYS A 147 -34.43 -21.27 36.59
CA CYS A 147 -34.76 -20.90 37.97
C CYS A 147 -35.70 -19.70 38.11
N LEU A 148 -36.70 -19.55 37.22
CA LEU A 148 -37.82 -18.63 37.47
C LEU A 148 -39.14 -19.42 37.53
N GLN A 149 -39.20 -20.40 38.45
CA GLN A 149 -40.46 -20.88 39.00
C GLN A 149 -40.72 -20.12 40.28
N LEU A 150 -41.54 -19.10 40.20
CA LEU A 150 -42.13 -18.49 41.39
C LEU A 150 -43.35 -19.29 41.82
N PRO A 151 -43.64 -19.33 43.17
CA PRO A 151 -44.74 -20.11 43.75
C PRO A 151 -46.10 -19.53 43.41
#